data_2d4e365531a57210a8856d4d819d4f08
#
_entry.id   2d4e365531a57210a8856d4d819d4f08
#
_cell.length_a   1.000
_cell.length_b   1.000
_cell.length_c   1.000
_cell.angle_alpha   90.00
_cell.angle_beta   90.00
_cell.angle_gamma   90.00
#
_symmetry.space_group_name_H-M   'P 1'
#
loop_
_entity.id
_entity.type
_entity.pdbx_description
1 polymer ?
#
loop_
_entity_poly.entity_id
_entity_poly.type
_entity_poly.pdbx_seq_one_letter_code
_entity_poly.pdbx_strand_id
1 'polypeptide(L)'
;MLFSTATYTERRSRLRQLVGSGVIVLLGNNDSPCNFPNNPYKFRQDSSFLYFTGQHRDGLALVIDCESGAETLVGNDIDIDDVIWTGAVPSVADMAAECGIAHTAPMSALQEVFAQTKAQGRQLHFLPPYRHDLMIQLMDLSGIHPNQQRAAASQPLIDAVVTLRNIKSAEEVAELDRAAAIGYEMHTTAMRMAVQKGVTEAQIAGALDGIAASFGSQVSFPSIVSMHGEVLHGFPSQAVLGGGRLLLVDAGCETREHYCSDNTRTTPVTGKYTQRQRDIYDIVVDCHDLALQVAKPGVRYLDVHLAVCRLMTERLKALGLMKGDIDEAVAAGAHALFLPHGLGHAMGMDVHDMEALGQINVGYDAVTPVSYTHLTLPTICSV
;
A
#
# COMPACT_ATOMS: atom_id res chain seq x y z
N MET A 1 4.94 1.29 -19.80
CA MET A 1 3.84 1.75 -18.89
C MET A 1 2.77 0.68 -18.78
N LEU A 2 2.05 0.62 -17.67
CA LEU A 2 0.95 -0.33 -17.46
C LEU A 2 -0.31 0.07 -18.25
N PHE A 3 -0.73 1.33 -18.12
CA PHE A 3 -1.96 1.83 -18.73
C PHE A 3 -1.66 2.67 -19.98
N SER A 4 -2.71 3.03 -20.68
CA SER A 4 -2.59 3.86 -21.89
C SER A 4 -2.15 5.29 -21.54
N THR A 5 -1.51 5.97 -22.48
CA THR A 5 -1.19 7.40 -22.39
C THR A 5 -2.43 8.24 -22.03
N ALA A 6 -3.60 7.87 -22.58
CA ALA A 6 -4.85 8.55 -22.31
C ALA A 6 -5.25 8.46 -20.82
N THR A 7 -5.05 7.30 -20.18
CA THR A 7 -5.34 7.09 -18.75
C THR A 7 -4.53 8.06 -17.88
N TYR A 8 -3.22 8.17 -18.13
CA TYR A 8 -2.36 9.08 -17.36
C TYR A 8 -2.69 10.55 -17.61
N THR A 9 -2.98 10.92 -18.86
CA THR A 9 -3.40 12.29 -19.22
C THR A 9 -4.72 12.67 -18.53
N GLU A 10 -5.69 11.77 -18.51
CA GLU A 10 -6.97 11.98 -17.82
C GLU A 10 -6.78 12.13 -16.31
N ARG A 11 -5.97 11.25 -15.67
CA ARG A 11 -5.68 11.32 -14.24
C ARG A 11 -5.07 12.68 -13.85
N ARG A 12 -4.09 13.17 -14.61
CA ARG A 12 -3.47 14.49 -14.36
C ARG A 12 -4.44 15.65 -14.63
N SER A 13 -5.25 15.56 -15.67
CA SER A 13 -6.31 16.57 -15.95
C SER A 13 -7.31 16.67 -14.80
N ARG A 14 -7.77 15.54 -14.28
CA ARG A 14 -8.66 15.50 -13.11
C ARG A 14 -7.99 16.00 -11.84
N LEU A 15 -6.72 15.61 -11.60
CA LEU A 15 -5.94 16.11 -10.47
C LEU A 15 -5.88 17.64 -10.48
N ARG A 16 -5.52 18.23 -11.63
CA ARG A 16 -5.46 19.67 -11.83
C ARG A 16 -6.81 20.35 -11.55
N GLN A 17 -7.91 19.77 -12.05
CA GLN A 17 -9.25 20.30 -11.82
C GLN A 17 -9.65 20.28 -10.34
N LEU A 18 -9.31 19.22 -9.61
CA LEU A 18 -9.63 19.08 -8.19
C LEU A 18 -8.80 20.02 -7.31
N VAL A 19 -7.53 20.24 -7.63
CA VAL A 19 -6.65 21.18 -6.90
C VAL A 19 -7.00 22.64 -7.26
N GLY A 20 -7.29 22.94 -8.50
CA GLY A 20 -7.87 24.19 -9.01
C GLY A 20 -6.87 25.28 -9.34
N SER A 21 -5.89 25.58 -8.49
CA SER A 21 -4.92 26.66 -8.71
C SER A 21 -3.55 26.31 -8.13
N GLY A 22 -2.52 27.07 -8.47
CA GLY A 22 -1.16 26.87 -7.95
C GLY A 22 -0.32 25.90 -8.79
N VAL A 23 0.80 25.46 -8.24
CA VAL A 23 1.75 24.55 -8.90
C VAL A 23 1.85 23.28 -8.09
N ILE A 24 1.55 22.14 -8.71
CA ILE A 24 1.69 20.82 -8.13
C ILE A 24 3.09 20.29 -8.45
N VAL A 25 3.79 19.79 -7.43
CA VAL A 25 5.06 19.08 -7.57
C VAL A 25 4.93 17.71 -6.91
N LEU A 26 5.04 16.65 -7.70
CA LEU A 26 5.13 15.28 -7.21
C LEU A 26 6.58 14.82 -7.41
N LEU A 27 7.29 14.60 -6.30
CA LEU A 27 8.63 14.03 -6.33
C LEU A 27 8.54 12.51 -6.44
N GLY A 28 9.25 11.95 -7.41
CA GLY A 28 9.49 10.51 -7.46
C GLY A 28 10.57 10.10 -6.47
N ASN A 29 10.64 8.81 -6.15
CA ASN A 29 11.66 8.26 -5.28
C ASN A 29 13.04 8.25 -5.96
N ASN A 30 14.09 8.30 -5.14
CA ASN A 30 15.48 8.06 -5.56
C ASN A 30 15.89 6.63 -5.15
N ASP A 31 16.93 6.11 -5.78
CA ASP A 31 17.61 4.91 -5.30
C ASP A 31 18.10 5.09 -3.86
N SER A 32 18.12 4.01 -3.11
CA SER A 32 18.60 4.01 -1.72
C SER A 32 19.68 2.96 -1.53
N PRO A 33 20.90 3.34 -1.11
CA PRO A 33 21.95 2.39 -0.86
C PRO A 33 21.64 1.48 0.33
N CYS A 34 21.92 0.18 0.18
CA CYS A 34 21.80 -0.79 1.26
C CYS A 34 22.95 -0.64 2.28
N ASN A 35 24.19 -0.65 1.81
CA ASN A 35 25.39 -0.59 2.65
C ASN A 35 26.57 0.18 2.02
N PHE A 36 26.55 0.44 0.72
CA PHE A 36 27.46 1.32 0.00
C PHE A 36 26.81 1.83 -1.30
N PRO A 37 27.27 2.93 -1.92
CA PRO A 37 26.54 3.63 -2.99
C PRO A 37 26.11 2.76 -4.16
N ASN A 38 26.94 1.80 -4.58
CA ASN A 38 26.66 0.96 -5.74
C ASN A 38 25.95 -0.37 -5.39
N ASN A 39 25.41 -0.50 -4.20
CA ASN A 39 24.56 -1.62 -3.78
C ASN A 39 23.21 -1.11 -3.29
N PRO A 40 22.31 -0.70 -4.19
CA PRO A 40 21.00 -0.20 -3.82
C PRO A 40 20.05 -1.34 -3.39
N TYR A 41 19.06 -1.00 -2.57
CA TYR A 41 17.86 -1.81 -2.44
C TYR A 41 17.13 -1.88 -3.79
N LYS A 42 16.29 -2.92 -3.97
CA LYS A 42 15.41 -2.96 -5.15
C LYS A 42 14.60 -1.67 -5.22
N PHE A 43 14.70 -0.97 -6.34
CA PHE A 43 14.02 0.32 -6.52
C PHE A 43 12.51 0.16 -6.49
N ARG A 44 11.86 1.07 -5.79
CA ARG A 44 10.41 1.20 -5.72
C ARG A 44 10.02 2.66 -5.85
N GLN A 45 9.33 3.00 -6.93
CA GLN A 45 8.87 4.34 -7.19
C GLN A 45 7.71 4.74 -6.25
N ASP A 46 7.56 6.04 -5.97
CA ASP A 46 6.42 6.58 -5.23
C ASP A 46 5.10 6.25 -5.94
N SER A 47 4.11 5.77 -5.19
CA SER A 47 2.85 5.31 -5.76
C SER A 47 2.01 6.43 -6.36
N SER A 48 2.03 7.64 -5.77
CA SER A 48 1.30 8.77 -6.35
C SER A 48 1.98 9.28 -7.62
N PHE A 49 3.31 9.35 -7.65
CA PHE A 49 4.06 9.67 -8.86
C PHE A 49 3.76 8.66 -9.99
N LEU A 50 3.81 7.34 -9.67
CA LEU A 50 3.45 6.27 -10.62
C LEU A 50 2.01 6.39 -11.14
N TYR A 51 1.06 6.67 -10.24
CA TYR A 51 -0.35 6.79 -10.60
C TYR A 51 -0.60 7.88 -11.67
N PHE A 52 0.19 8.96 -11.62
CA PHE A 52 0.04 10.08 -12.54
C PHE A 52 0.97 10.05 -13.75
N THR A 53 2.03 9.23 -13.74
CA THR A 53 3.02 9.20 -14.82
C THR A 53 3.23 7.82 -15.44
N GLY A 54 3.04 6.75 -14.69
CA GLY A 54 3.41 5.39 -15.12
C GLY A 54 4.92 5.18 -15.28
N GLN A 55 5.76 6.10 -14.82
CA GLN A 55 7.20 6.05 -15.01
C GLN A 55 7.91 5.46 -13.78
N HIS A 56 8.67 4.40 -14.00
CA HIS A 56 9.36 3.62 -12.97
C HIS A 56 10.88 3.78 -13.06
N ARG A 57 11.36 5.02 -12.97
CA ARG A 57 12.79 5.37 -12.88
C ARG A 57 13.01 6.31 -11.69
N ASP A 58 14.13 6.17 -11.03
CA ASP A 58 14.57 7.06 -9.96
C ASP A 58 14.87 8.48 -10.48
N GLY A 59 14.95 9.44 -9.56
CA GLY A 59 15.38 10.80 -9.88
C GLY A 59 14.45 11.54 -10.85
N LEU A 60 13.14 11.28 -10.80
CA LEU A 60 12.12 11.99 -11.57
C LEU A 60 11.24 12.85 -10.70
N ALA A 61 10.65 13.89 -11.27
CA ALA A 61 9.57 14.66 -10.66
C ALA A 61 8.54 15.09 -11.72
N LEU A 62 7.31 15.31 -11.30
CA LEU A 62 6.24 15.85 -12.14
C LEU A 62 5.86 17.23 -11.64
N VAL A 63 5.83 18.21 -12.53
CA VAL A 63 5.34 19.56 -12.27
C VAL A 63 4.10 19.82 -13.11
N ILE A 64 3.02 20.28 -12.47
CA ILE A 64 1.78 20.68 -13.13
C ILE A 64 1.42 22.11 -12.71
N ASP A 65 1.33 22.99 -13.65
CA ASP A 65 0.81 24.34 -13.45
C ASP A 65 -0.71 24.32 -13.62
N CYS A 66 -1.44 24.58 -12.53
CA CYS A 66 -2.90 24.43 -12.54
C CYS A 66 -3.60 25.47 -13.40
N GLU A 67 -3.06 26.68 -13.49
CA GLU A 67 -3.67 27.78 -14.26
C GLU A 67 -3.45 27.64 -15.76
N SER A 68 -2.22 27.36 -16.19
CA SER A 68 -1.90 27.21 -17.62
C SER A 68 -2.22 25.82 -18.15
N GLY A 69 -2.25 24.81 -17.27
CA GLY A 69 -2.35 23.40 -17.63
C GLY A 69 -1.04 22.82 -18.20
N ALA A 70 0.07 23.53 -18.08
CA ALA A 70 1.38 23.03 -18.50
C ALA A 70 1.84 21.89 -17.57
N GLU A 71 2.31 20.80 -18.17
CA GLU A 71 2.85 19.64 -17.49
C GLU A 71 4.30 19.44 -17.90
N THR A 72 5.19 19.19 -16.95
CA THR A 72 6.62 18.97 -17.19
C THR A 72 7.10 17.73 -16.44
N LEU A 73 7.69 16.78 -17.16
CA LEU A 73 8.44 15.70 -16.52
C LEU A 73 9.88 16.20 -16.30
N VAL A 74 10.29 16.21 -15.05
CA VAL A 74 11.59 16.70 -14.63
C VAL A 74 12.50 15.53 -14.31
N GLY A 75 13.72 15.53 -14.85
CA GLY A 75 14.70 14.46 -14.65
C GLY A 75 15.95 14.72 -15.44
N ASN A 76 17.00 13.96 -15.19
CA ASN A 76 18.23 14.01 -15.96
C ASN A 76 18.37 12.74 -16.81
N ASP A 77 18.84 12.87 -18.04
CA ASP A 77 19.27 11.72 -18.83
C ASP A 77 20.57 11.15 -18.24
N ILE A 78 20.78 9.86 -18.42
CA ILE A 78 22.02 9.18 -18.04
C ILE A 78 23.12 9.59 -19.01
N ASP A 79 24.36 9.60 -18.56
CA ASP A 79 25.51 9.82 -19.44
C ASP A 79 26.01 8.51 -20.08
N ILE A 80 27.05 8.64 -20.94
CA ILE A 80 27.58 7.49 -21.65
C ILE A 80 28.27 6.49 -20.72
N ASP A 81 28.82 6.95 -19.60
CA ASP A 81 29.49 6.08 -18.63
C ASP A 81 28.45 5.23 -17.89
N ASP A 82 27.30 5.81 -17.58
CA ASP A 82 26.16 5.07 -16.95
C ASP A 82 25.65 3.96 -17.88
N VAL A 83 25.60 4.20 -19.19
CA VAL A 83 25.14 3.19 -20.18
C VAL A 83 26.01 1.92 -20.14
N ILE A 84 27.28 2.02 -19.80
CA ILE A 84 28.16 0.86 -19.67
C ILE A 84 27.71 -0.05 -18.52
N TRP A 85 27.17 0.53 -17.45
CA TRP A 85 26.77 -0.19 -16.24
C TRP A 85 25.33 -0.66 -16.28
N THR A 86 24.42 0.14 -16.80
CA THR A 86 22.98 -0.09 -16.72
C THR A 86 22.36 -0.52 -18.05
N GLY A 87 23.08 -0.40 -19.16
CA GLY A 87 22.52 -0.48 -20.50
C GLY A 87 21.80 0.82 -20.90
N ALA A 88 21.37 0.90 -22.14
CA ALA A 88 20.59 2.03 -22.63
C ALA A 88 19.19 2.05 -21.97
N VAL A 89 18.81 3.21 -21.44
CA VAL A 89 17.48 3.47 -20.89
C VAL A 89 16.78 4.57 -21.70
N PRO A 90 15.43 4.63 -21.70
CA PRO A 90 14.71 5.71 -22.37
C PRO A 90 15.13 7.08 -21.83
N SER A 91 15.25 8.08 -22.72
CA SER A 91 15.47 9.46 -22.29
C SER A 91 14.27 10.01 -21.50
N VAL A 92 14.48 11.10 -20.76
CA VAL A 92 13.37 11.80 -20.08
C VAL A 92 12.32 12.25 -21.09
N ALA A 93 12.75 12.64 -22.30
CA ALA A 93 11.84 13.02 -23.38
C ALA A 93 10.99 11.84 -23.88
N ASP A 94 11.58 10.65 -24.05
CA ASP A 94 10.83 9.43 -24.42
C ASP A 94 9.81 9.06 -23.35
N MET A 95 10.22 9.08 -22.08
CA MET A 95 9.33 8.80 -20.94
C MET A 95 8.19 9.81 -20.83
N ALA A 96 8.45 11.09 -21.05
CA ALA A 96 7.42 12.13 -21.08
C ALA A 96 6.41 11.88 -22.20
N ALA A 97 6.90 11.58 -23.41
CA ALA A 97 6.06 11.28 -24.57
C ALA A 97 5.18 10.04 -24.33
N GLU A 98 5.71 8.98 -23.71
CA GLU A 98 4.95 7.78 -23.36
C GLU A 98 3.76 8.09 -22.45
N CYS A 99 3.90 8.97 -21.47
CA CYS A 99 2.79 9.35 -20.57
C CYS A 99 2.02 10.60 -21.02
N GLY A 100 2.30 11.12 -22.24
CA GLY A 100 1.56 12.25 -22.83
C GLY A 100 1.93 13.61 -22.24
N ILE A 101 3.16 13.78 -21.74
CA ILE A 101 3.70 15.05 -21.25
C ILE A 101 4.57 15.65 -22.35
N ALA A 102 4.30 16.90 -22.73
CA ALA A 102 4.97 17.56 -23.85
C ALA A 102 6.31 18.22 -23.46
N HIS A 103 6.52 18.54 -22.20
CA HIS A 103 7.68 19.29 -21.74
C HIS A 103 8.54 18.48 -20.80
N THR A 104 9.84 18.66 -20.92
CA THR A 104 10.84 18.09 -19.99
C THR A 104 11.79 19.17 -19.51
N ALA A 105 12.39 18.96 -18.33
CA ALA A 105 13.40 19.83 -17.78
C ALA A 105 14.39 19.03 -16.91
N PRO A 106 15.62 19.50 -16.72
CA PRO A 106 16.55 18.86 -15.80
C PRO A 106 16.12 19.04 -14.35
N MET A 107 16.58 18.16 -13.44
CA MET A 107 16.24 18.23 -12.01
C MET A 107 16.58 19.58 -11.37
N SER A 108 17.62 20.26 -11.86
CA SER A 108 17.99 21.61 -11.39
C SER A 108 16.90 22.67 -11.63
N ALA A 109 15.99 22.44 -12.58
CA ALA A 109 14.87 23.36 -12.85
C ALA A 109 13.87 23.44 -11.70
N LEU A 110 13.80 22.43 -10.82
CA LEU A 110 12.90 22.47 -9.65
C LEU A 110 13.19 23.66 -8.75
N GLN A 111 14.46 24.05 -8.58
CA GLN A 111 14.83 25.20 -7.78
C GLN A 111 14.16 26.48 -8.29
N GLU A 112 14.13 26.66 -9.62
CA GLU A 112 13.50 27.80 -10.25
C GLU A 112 11.97 27.74 -10.13
N VAL A 113 11.35 26.56 -10.31
CA VAL A 113 9.91 26.35 -10.14
C VAL A 113 9.47 26.77 -8.74
N PHE A 114 10.18 26.35 -7.69
CA PHE A 114 9.87 26.72 -6.31
C PHE A 114 10.05 28.23 -6.07
N ALA A 115 11.16 28.80 -6.54
CA ALA A 115 11.44 30.22 -6.38
C ALA A 115 10.42 31.12 -7.10
N GLN A 116 10.09 30.79 -8.36
CA GLN A 116 9.11 31.55 -9.15
C GLN A 116 7.70 31.43 -8.57
N THR A 117 7.25 30.23 -8.18
CA THR A 117 5.95 30.02 -7.54
C THR A 117 5.81 30.90 -6.30
N LYS A 118 6.84 30.92 -5.45
CA LYS A 118 6.90 31.77 -4.25
C LYS A 118 6.91 33.25 -4.59
N ALA A 119 7.72 33.68 -5.55
CA ALA A 119 7.82 35.09 -5.95
C ALA A 119 6.52 35.63 -6.52
N GLN A 120 5.75 34.78 -7.20
CA GLN A 120 4.43 35.12 -7.74
C GLN A 120 3.30 35.04 -6.70
N GLY A 121 3.60 34.68 -5.44
CA GLY A 121 2.59 34.51 -4.40
C GLY A 121 1.60 33.36 -4.68
N ARG A 122 1.97 32.43 -5.56
CA ARG A 122 1.14 31.26 -5.89
C ARG A 122 1.34 30.14 -4.88
N GLN A 123 0.31 29.33 -4.70
CA GLN A 123 0.40 28.14 -3.84
C GLN A 123 1.26 27.07 -4.49
N LEU A 124 2.19 26.54 -3.73
CA LEU A 124 2.93 25.32 -4.07
C LEU A 124 2.26 24.14 -3.39
N HIS A 125 1.96 23.09 -4.16
CA HIS A 125 1.33 21.88 -3.68
C HIS A 125 2.31 20.71 -3.75
N PHE A 126 2.55 20.05 -2.61
CA PHE A 126 3.33 18.83 -2.49
C PHE A 126 2.66 17.88 -1.50
N LEU A 127 2.93 16.58 -1.65
CA LEU A 127 2.48 15.53 -0.74
C LEU A 127 3.46 15.39 0.44
N PRO A 128 3.01 14.92 1.62
CA PRO A 128 3.91 14.71 2.75
C PRO A 128 4.94 13.62 2.41
N PRO A 129 6.25 13.93 2.41
CA PRO A 129 7.27 12.93 2.13
C PRO A 129 7.38 11.93 3.29
N TYR A 130 7.64 10.66 2.97
CA TYR A 130 7.88 9.59 3.94
C TYR A 130 9.32 9.06 3.91
N ARG A 131 10.11 9.41 2.88
CA ARG A 131 11.52 9.06 2.76
C ARG A 131 12.41 10.24 3.19
N HIS A 132 13.49 9.93 3.92
CA HIS A 132 14.38 10.97 4.45
C HIS A 132 15.14 11.73 3.36
N ASP A 133 15.55 11.06 2.28
CA ASP A 133 16.19 11.68 1.11
C ASP A 133 15.27 12.73 0.46
N LEU A 134 13.98 12.39 0.29
CA LEU A 134 12.99 13.34 -0.25
C LEU A 134 12.68 14.47 0.74
N MET A 135 12.72 14.21 2.05
CA MET A 135 12.58 15.27 3.06
C MET A 135 13.71 16.29 2.97
N ILE A 136 14.94 15.82 2.76
CA ILE A 136 16.11 16.69 2.56
C ILE A 136 15.96 17.48 1.26
N GLN A 137 15.66 16.80 0.16
CA GLN A 137 15.44 17.44 -1.15
C GLN A 137 14.35 18.51 -1.09
N LEU A 138 13.23 18.22 -0.45
CA LEU A 138 12.14 19.19 -0.27
C LEU A 138 12.55 20.36 0.61
N MET A 139 13.37 20.14 1.64
CA MET A 139 13.94 21.20 2.47
C MET A 139 14.83 22.13 1.63
N ASP A 140 15.71 21.58 0.81
CA ASP A 140 16.61 22.35 -0.04
C ASP A 140 15.84 23.19 -1.09
N LEU A 141 14.73 22.67 -1.61
CA LEU A 141 13.88 23.35 -2.60
C LEU A 141 12.97 24.43 -1.95
N SER A 142 12.37 24.12 -0.81
CA SER A 142 11.30 24.94 -0.21
C SER A 142 11.75 25.80 0.98
N GLY A 143 12.84 25.42 1.63
CA GLY A 143 13.26 25.96 2.94
C GLY A 143 12.45 25.42 4.13
N ILE A 144 11.53 24.45 3.91
CA ILE A 144 10.69 23.89 4.98
C ILE A 144 11.42 22.74 5.66
N HIS A 145 11.69 22.89 6.96
CA HIS A 145 12.37 21.84 7.73
C HIS A 145 11.57 20.53 7.77
N PRO A 146 12.21 19.33 7.70
CA PRO A 146 11.54 18.03 7.68
C PRO A 146 10.42 17.85 8.71
N ASN A 147 10.62 18.31 9.96
CA ASN A 147 9.60 18.24 11.02
C ASN A 147 8.33 19.07 10.76
N GLN A 148 8.36 19.98 9.79
CA GLN A 148 7.24 20.85 9.43
C GLN A 148 6.58 20.44 8.10
N GLN A 149 7.25 19.59 7.29
CA GLN A 149 6.80 19.27 5.94
C GLN A 149 5.44 18.58 5.90
N ARG A 150 5.17 17.67 6.85
CA ARG A 150 3.86 17.02 6.94
C ARG A 150 2.73 18.01 7.23
N ALA A 151 2.95 18.97 8.10
CA ALA A 151 1.97 20.01 8.42
C ALA A 151 1.83 21.06 7.31
N ALA A 152 2.88 21.26 6.50
CA ALA A 152 2.90 22.19 5.37
C ALA A 152 2.44 21.54 4.06
N ALA A 153 2.23 20.22 4.03
CA ALA A 153 1.73 19.52 2.86
C ALA A 153 0.34 20.03 2.47
N SER A 154 0.06 19.99 1.18
CA SER A 154 -1.16 20.58 0.62
C SER A 154 -2.38 19.70 0.85
N GLN A 155 -3.28 20.10 1.72
CA GLN A 155 -4.55 19.38 1.93
C GLN A 155 -5.38 19.27 0.64
N PRO A 156 -5.55 20.31 -0.21
CA PRO A 156 -6.26 20.16 -1.50
C PRO A 156 -5.63 19.10 -2.42
N LEU A 157 -4.30 18.99 -2.44
CA LEU A 157 -3.62 17.94 -3.22
C LEU A 157 -3.84 16.55 -2.62
N ILE A 158 -3.74 16.42 -1.30
CA ILE A 158 -4.02 15.15 -0.59
C ILE A 158 -5.45 14.69 -0.89
N ASP A 159 -6.43 15.57 -0.73
CA ASP A 159 -7.85 15.25 -0.98
C ASP A 159 -8.10 14.85 -2.44
N ALA A 160 -7.45 15.50 -3.38
CA ALA A 160 -7.54 15.19 -4.81
C ALA A 160 -6.94 13.80 -5.11
N VAL A 161 -5.76 13.50 -4.58
CA VAL A 161 -5.10 12.20 -4.76
C VAL A 161 -5.94 11.08 -4.15
N VAL A 162 -6.42 11.26 -2.92
CA VAL A 162 -7.30 10.28 -2.25
C VAL A 162 -8.58 10.07 -3.05
N THR A 163 -9.23 11.13 -3.51
CA THR A 163 -10.45 11.04 -4.34
C THR A 163 -10.21 10.21 -5.61
N LEU A 164 -9.06 10.39 -6.26
CA LEU A 164 -8.77 9.72 -7.53
C LEU A 164 -8.34 8.26 -7.33
N ARG A 165 -7.53 7.95 -6.31
CA ARG A 165 -6.98 6.61 -6.07
C ARG A 165 -7.92 5.71 -5.25
N ASN A 166 -8.84 6.28 -4.49
CA ASN A 166 -9.74 5.50 -3.63
C ASN A 166 -10.71 4.62 -4.44
N ILE A 167 -11.20 5.12 -5.58
CA ILE A 167 -12.08 4.37 -6.50
C ILE A 167 -11.24 3.79 -7.63
N LYS A 168 -11.07 2.47 -7.62
CA LYS A 168 -10.26 1.76 -8.61
C LYS A 168 -11.00 1.66 -9.95
N SER A 169 -10.30 1.92 -11.04
CA SER A 169 -10.80 1.64 -12.39
C SER A 169 -10.84 0.12 -12.66
N ALA A 170 -11.54 -0.29 -13.71
CA ALA A 170 -11.57 -1.70 -14.11
C ALA A 170 -10.17 -2.25 -14.44
N GLU A 171 -9.27 -1.42 -14.98
CA GLU A 171 -7.89 -1.79 -15.27
C GLU A 171 -7.08 -1.99 -13.97
N GLU A 172 -7.31 -1.16 -12.96
CA GLU A 172 -6.69 -1.28 -11.63
C GLU A 172 -7.19 -2.53 -10.89
N VAL A 173 -8.49 -2.82 -10.98
CA VAL A 173 -9.08 -4.06 -10.42
C VAL A 173 -8.44 -5.30 -11.06
N ALA A 174 -8.23 -5.30 -12.38
CA ALA A 174 -7.57 -6.41 -13.06
C ALA A 174 -6.12 -6.64 -12.57
N GLU A 175 -5.40 -5.56 -12.17
CA GLU A 175 -4.07 -5.69 -11.56
C GLU A 175 -4.14 -6.21 -10.12
N LEU A 176 -5.13 -5.78 -9.33
CA LEU A 176 -5.37 -6.32 -7.99
C LEU A 176 -5.72 -7.81 -8.05
N ASP A 177 -6.54 -8.24 -9.02
CA ASP A 177 -6.86 -9.64 -9.25
C ASP A 177 -5.60 -10.45 -9.62
N ARG A 178 -4.70 -9.87 -10.42
CA ARG A 178 -3.40 -10.49 -10.74
C ARG A 178 -2.54 -10.65 -9.48
N ALA A 179 -2.46 -9.61 -8.64
CA ALA A 179 -1.74 -9.67 -7.37
C ALA A 179 -2.34 -10.75 -6.46
N ALA A 180 -3.67 -10.83 -6.38
CA ALA A 180 -4.38 -11.85 -5.60
C ALA A 180 -4.11 -13.27 -6.12
N ALA A 181 -4.03 -13.47 -7.44
CA ALA A 181 -3.68 -14.77 -8.02
C ALA A 181 -2.27 -15.23 -7.64
N ILE A 182 -1.29 -14.31 -7.63
CA ILE A 182 0.06 -14.61 -7.15
C ILE A 182 0.04 -14.91 -5.63
N GLY A 183 -0.70 -14.11 -4.85
CA GLY A 183 -0.91 -14.35 -3.43
C GLY A 183 -1.52 -15.71 -3.13
N TYR A 184 -2.45 -16.18 -3.96
CA TYR A 184 -3.01 -17.54 -3.87
C TYR A 184 -1.92 -18.61 -4.03
N GLU A 185 -0.99 -18.46 -4.98
CA GLU A 185 0.12 -19.42 -5.13
C GLU A 185 1.07 -19.37 -3.93
N MET A 186 1.34 -18.19 -3.37
CA MET A 186 2.12 -18.03 -2.16
C MET A 186 1.47 -18.82 -1.00
N HIS A 187 0.21 -18.55 -0.70
CA HIS A 187 -0.49 -19.19 0.41
C HIS A 187 -0.65 -20.71 0.23
N THR A 188 -0.99 -21.18 -0.95
CA THR A 188 -1.09 -22.65 -1.22
C THR A 188 0.26 -23.32 -1.11
N THR A 189 1.35 -22.66 -1.46
CA THR A 189 2.71 -23.18 -1.26
C THR A 189 3.07 -23.23 0.22
N ALA A 190 2.78 -22.19 1.00
CA ALA A 190 2.97 -22.19 2.43
C ALA A 190 2.21 -23.35 3.11
N MET A 191 0.95 -23.57 2.74
CA MET A 191 0.14 -24.69 3.26
C MET A 191 0.74 -26.07 2.95
N ARG A 192 1.27 -26.26 1.72
CA ARG A 192 1.95 -27.50 1.34
C ARG A 192 3.27 -27.71 2.07
N MET A 193 4.02 -26.64 2.32
CA MET A 193 5.27 -26.69 3.07
C MET A 193 5.05 -26.88 4.57
N ALA A 194 3.99 -26.32 5.14
CA ALA A 194 3.69 -26.36 6.57
C ALA A 194 3.60 -27.78 7.13
N VAL A 195 3.23 -28.75 6.31
CA VAL A 195 3.10 -30.18 6.71
C VAL A 195 4.36 -31.01 6.43
N GLN A 196 5.42 -30.42 5.88
CA GLN A 196 6.67 -31.11 5.59
C GLN A 196 7.54 -31.18 6.84
N LYS A 197 8.13 -32.35 7.07
CA LYS A 197 8.98 -32.57 8.23
C LYS A 197 10.28 -31.77 8.12
N GLY A 198 10.61 -31.04 9.18
CA GLY A 198 11.88 -30.31 9.31
C GLY A 198 11.91 -28.94 8.63
N VAL A 199 10.81 -28.47 8.07
CA VAL A 199 10.70 -27.13 7.49
C VAL A 199 10.68 -26.07 8.59
N THR A 200 11.33 -24.93 8.34
CA THR A 200 11.34 -23.77 9.23
C THR A 200 10.45 -22.66 8.72
N GLU A 201 10.06 -21.72 9.59
CA GLU A 201 9.34 -20.50 9.22
C GLU A 201 10.09 -19.70 8.14
N ALA A 202 11.40 -19.52 8.31
CA ALA A 202 12.23 -18.79 7.34
C ALA A 202 12.31 -19.47 5.97
N GLN A 203 12.28 -20.79 5.88
CA GLN A 203 12.25 -21.50 4.60
C GLN A 203 10.93 -21.26 3.85
N ILE A 204 9.82 -21.20 4.58
CA ILE A 204 8.52 -20.87 3.98
C ILE A 204 8.56 -19.42 3.49
N ALA A 205 8.98 -18.47 4.31
CA ALA A 205 9.06 -17.06 3.90
C ALA A 205 9.93 -16.89 2.65
N GLY A 206 11.11 -17.52 2.61
CA GLY A 206 11.98 -17.49 1.42
C GLY A 206 11.33 -18.09 0.16
N ALA A 207 10.47 -19.11 0.32
CA ALA A 207 9.71 -19.66 -0.79
C ALA A 207 8.65 -18.67 -1.30
N LEU A 208 7.97 -17.94 -0.40
CA LEU A 208 6.99 -16.92 -0.76
C LEU A 208 7.65 -15.76 -1.51
N ASP A 209 8.79 -15.27 -1.02
CA ASP A 209 9.59 -14.23 -1.68
C ASP A 209 10.03 -14.69 -3.08
N GLY A 210 10.46 -15.96 -3.21
CA GLY A 210 10.84 -16.57 -4.47
C GLY A 210 9.68 -16.65 -5.47
N ILE A 211 8.46 -16.93 -5.01
CA ILE A 211 7.27 -16.92 -5.86
C ILE A 211 7.02 -15.51 -6.39
N ALA A 212 6.95 -14.49 -5.52
CA ALA A 212 6.77 -13.11 -5.94
C ALA A 212 7.85 -12.70 -6.97
N ALA A 213 9.12 -13.00 -6.71
CA ALA A 213 10.22 -12.71 -7.61
C ALA A 213 10.11 -13.44 -8.96
N SER A 214 9.57 -14.66 -9.01
CA SER A 214 9.40 -15.43 -10.25
C SER A 214 8.40 -14.81 -11.22
N PHE A 215 7.48 -13.99 -10.73
CA PHE A 215 6.56 -13.17 -11.52
C PHE A 215 7.13 -11.79 -11.90
N GLY A 216 8.42 -11.54 -11.66
CA GLY A 216 9.06 -10.24 -11.89
C GLY A 216 8.65 -9.16 -10.88
N SER A 217 8.14 -9.57 -9.74
CA SER A 217 7.51 -8.77 -8.71
C SER A 217 8.30 -8.79 -7.39
N GLN A 218 7.68 -8.39 -6.30
CA GLN A 218 8.20 -8.49 -4.95
C GLN A 218 7.03 -8.72 -3.97
N VAL A 219 7.34 -9.05 -2.73
CA VAL A 219 6.31 -9.09 -1.68
C VAL A 219 5.81 -7.67 -1.41
N SER A 220 4.51 -7.52 -1.12
CA SER A 220 3.87 -6.22 -0.81
C SER A 220 4.30 -5.68 0.55
N PHE A 221 4.72 -6.57 1.45
CA PHE A 221 5.30 -6.29 2.77
C PHE A 221 6.15 -7.50 3.20
N PRO A 222 7.05 -7.34 4.19
CA PRO A 222 7.81 -8.47 4.71
C PRO A 222 6.88 -9.59 5.19
N SER A 223 6.95 -10.77 4.56
CA SER A 223 6.06 -11.89 4.86
C SER A 223 6.13 -12.30 6.32
N ILE A 224 4.99 -12.40 6.98
CA ILE A 224 4.86 -12.89 8.35
C ILE A 224 4.55 -14.39 8.28
N VAL A 225 5.44 -15.20 8.80
CA VAL A 225 5.30 -16.66 8.86
C VAL A 225 5.66 -17.11 10.26
N SER A 226 4.67 -17.45 11.07
CA SER A 226 4.94 -17.74 12.48
C SER A 226 3.98 -18.75 13.09
N MET A 227 4.53 -19.64 13.93
CA MET A 227 3.75 -20.46 14.86
C MET A 227 3.31 -19.70 16.13
N HIS A 228 3.69 -18.43 16.23
CA HIS A 228 3.36 -17.51 17.32
C HIS A 228 2.46 -16.36 16.79
N GLY A 229 1.29 -16.72 16.24
CA GLY A 229 0.32 -15.76 15.69
C GLY A 229 -0.24 -14.75 16.70
N GLU A 230 0.03 -14.92 17.99
CA GLU A 230 -0.24 -13.94 19.02
C GLU A 230 0.67 -12.69 18.92
N VAL A 231 1.76 -12.77 18.15
CA VAL A 231 2.63 -11.64 17.79
C VAL A 231 2.29 -11.24 16.37
N LEU A 232 1.58 -10.11 16.22
CA LEU A 232 0.98 -9.71 14.94
C LEU A 232 2.01 -9.46 13.82
N HIS A 233 3.15 -8.84 14.13
CA HIS A 233 4.22 -8.57 13.16
C HIS A 233 5.51 -9.34 13.53
N GLY A 234 5.38 -10.66 13.71
CA GLY A 234 6.50 -11.54 13.98
C GLY A 234 7.34 -11.81 12.73
N PHE A 235 8.67 -11.69 12.85
CA PHE A 235 9.58 -12.07 11.76
C PHE A 235 9.75 -13.59 11.69
N PRO A 236 9.81 -14.17 10.46
CA PRO A 236 10.09 -15.59 10.27
C PRO A 236 11.41 -16.01 10.92
N SER A 237 11.39 -17.07 11.73
CA SER A 237 12.53 -17.57 12.48
C SER A 237 13.07 -18.88 11.89
N GLN A 238 14.20 -19.35 12.42
CA GLN A 238 14.75 -20.69 12.13
C GLN A 238 14.04 -21.81 12.91
N ALA A 239 12.93 -21.50 13.60
CA ALA A 239 12.15 -22.51 14.31
C ALA A 239 11.58 -23.54 13.34
N VAL A 240 11.82 -24.81 13.66
CA VAL A 240 11.25 -25.94 12.90
C VAL A 240 9.78 -26.09 13.25
N LEU A 241 8.93 -26.22 12.25
CA LEU A 241 7.49 -26.39 12.44
C LEU A 241 7.19 -27.70 13.19
N GLY A 242 6.34 -27.60 14.21
CA GLY A 242 6.01 -28.78 15.02
C GLY A 242 5.11 -28.51 16.22
N GLY A 243 5.11 -29.43 17.18
CA GLY A 243 4.42 -29.26 18.46
C GLY A 243 2.89 -29.21 18.39
N GLY A 244 2.29 -29.62 17.26
CA GLY A 244 0.82 -29.54 17.07
C GLY A 244 0.29 -28.11 17.00
N ARG A 245 1.14 -27.12 16.66
CA ARG A 245 0.78 -25.69 16.57
C ARG A 245 0.06 -25.38 15.26
N LEU A 246 -0.50 -24.20 15.20
CA LEU A 246 -0.94 -23.56 13.96
C LEU A 246 0.21 -22.72 13.40
N LEU A 247 0.28 -22.60 12.09
CA LEU A 247 1.12 -21.66 11.37
C LEU A 247 0.24 -20.55 10.82
N LEU A 248 0.45 -19.33 11.27
CA LEU A 248 -0.09 -18.14 10.65
C LEU A 248 0.84 -17.70 9.53
N VAL A 249 0.28 -17.43 8.38
CA VAL A 249 0.97 -16.85 7.23
C VAL A 249 0.20 -15.62 6.80
N ASP A 250 0.85 -14.48 6.88
CA ASP A 250 0.36 -13.21 6.38
C ASP A 250 1.34 -12.73 5.31
N ALA A 251 0.88 -12.71 4.08
CA ALA A 251 1.72 -12.49 2.92
C ALA A 251 0.91 -11.98 1.73
N GLY A 252 1.56 -11.18 0.92
CA GLY A 252 1.02 -10.67 -0.31
C GLY A 252 2.11 -10.35 -1.33
N CYS A 253 1.68 -10.10 -2.54
CA CYS A 253 2.53 -9.77 -3.67
C CYS A 253 2.19 -8.36 -4.15
N GLU A 254 3.22 -7.59 -4.48
CA GLU A 254 3.10 -6.40 -5.30
C GLU A 254 3.35 -6.81 -6.74
N THR A 255 2.45 -6.55 -7.68
CA THR A 255 2.68 -6.85 -9.10
C THR A 255 3.86 -6.04 -9.64
N ARG A 256 4.33 -6.35 -10.85
CA ARG A 256 5.34 -5.53 -11.52
C ARG A 256 4.93 -4.06 -11.65
N GLU A 257 3.64 -3.82 -11.71
CA GLU A 257 3.02 -2.50 -11.82
C GLU A 257 2.58 -1.92 -10.47
N HIS A 258 3.03 -2.55 -9.37
CA HIS A 258 2.88 -2.08 -8.00
C HIS A 258 1.46 -2.13 -7.42
N TYR A 259 0.57 -2.96 -7.95
CA TYR A 259 -0.71 -3.25 -7.28
C TYR A 259 -0.53 -4.42 -6.33
N CYS A 260 -1.05 -4.28 -5.11
CA CYS A 260 -0.76 -5.17 -4.00
C CYS A 260 -1.87 -6.22 -3.78
N SER A 261 -1.48 -7.37 -3.25
CA SER A 261 -2.36 -8.27 -2.51
C SER A 261 -1.91 -8.39 -1.07
N ASP A 262 -2.84 -8.77 -0.19
CA ASP A 262 -2.64 -8.92 1.24
C ASP A 262 -3.66 -9.93 1.78
N ASN A 263 -3.17 -11.05 2.28
CA ASN A 263 -4.01 -12.11 2.81
C ASN A 263 -3.35 -12.80 3.99
N THR A 264 -4.13 -13.08 5.03
CA THR A 264 -3.70 -13.96 6.13
C THR A 264 -4.40 -15.31 6.05
N ARG A 265 -3.65 -16.40 6.23
CA ARG A 265 -4.17 -17.75 6.34
C ARG A 265 -3.48 -18.51 7.46
N THR A 266 -4.27 -19.27 8.25
CA THR A 266 -3.77 -20.07 9.37
C THR A 266 -3.99 -21.55 9.11
N THR A 267 -2.91 -22.33 9.21
CA THR A 267 -2.88 -23.74 8.83
C THR A 267 -2.32 -24.61 9.95
N PRO A 268 -2.85 -25.83 10.23
CA PRO A 268 -2.27 -26.73 11.21
C PRO A 268 -0.98 -27.39 10.67
N VAL A 269 0.13 -27.29 11.40
CA VAL A 269 1.41 -27.89 10.98
C VAL A 269 1.37 -29.41 10.96
N THR A 270 0.35 -30.04 11.54
CA THR A 270 0.10 -31.50 11.48
C THR A 270 -0.75 -31.94 10.28
N GLY A 271 -1.21 -30.99 9.46
CA GLY A 271 -2.15 -31.21 8.35
C GLY A 271 -3.61 -31.44 8.77
N LYS A 272 -3.89 -31.48 10.09
CA LYS A 272 -5.24 -31.63 10.63
C LYS A 272 -5.40 -30.76 11.86
N TYR A 273 -6.51 -30.05 11.94
CA TYR A 273 -6.91 -29.30 13.13
C TYR A 273 -7.30 -30.29 14.24
N THR A 274 -6.89 -30.02 15.49
CA THR A 274 -7.55 -30.57 16.66
C THR A 274 -8.94 -29.97 16.79
N GLN A 275 -9.85 -30.61 17.57
CA GLN A 275 -11.21 -30.08 17.74
C GLN A 275 -11.18 -28.63 18.26
N ARG A 276 -10.35 -28.34 19.26
CA ARG A 276 -10.19 -26.97 19.80
C ARG A 276 -9.71 -25.95 18.77
N GLN A 277 -8.75 -26.33 17.92
CA GLN A 277 -8.30 -25.47 16.83
C GLN A 277 -9.38 -25.25 15.80
N ARG A 278 -10.14 -26.31 15.49
CA ARG A 278 -11.25 -26.26 14.54
C ARG A 278 -12.37 -25.34 15.03
N ASP A 279 -12.75 -25.43 16.30
CA ASP A 279 -13.78 -24.59 16.88
C ASP A 279 -13.47 -23.09 16.74
N ILE A 280 -12.21 -22.70 16.95
CA ILE A 280 -11.77 -21.29 16.76
C ILE A 280 -11.66 -20.94 15.27
N TYR A 281 -11.11 -21.85 14.45
CA TYR A 281 -10.97 -21.63 13.01
C TYR A 281 -12.32 -21.38 12.35
N ASP A 282 -13.33 -22.19 12.70
CA ASP A 282 -14.70 -22.05 12.15
C ASP A 282 -15.34 -20.71 12.55
N ILE A 283 -15.05 -20.18 13.75
CA ILE A 283 -15.46 -18.80 14.12
C ILE A 283 -14.86 -17.77 13.15
N VAL A 284 -13.58 -17.90 12.83
CA VAL A 284 -12.91 -16.95 11.92
C VAL A 284 -13.49 -17.06 10.51
N VAL A 285 -13.79 -18.27 10.03
CA VAL A 285 -14.45 -18.48 8.73
C VAL A 285 -15.84 -17.85 8.71
N ASP A 286 -16.66 -18.10 9.75
CA ASP A 286 -17.99 -17.48 9.87
C ASP A 286 -17.90 -15.94 9.85
N CYS A 287 -16.89 -15.36 10.51
CA CYS A 287 -16.63 -13.92 10.53
C CYS A 287 -16.23 -13.37 9.15
N HIS A 288 -15.36 -14.09 8.44
CA HIS A 288 -14.95 -13.75 7.08
C HIS A 288 -16.16 -13.76 6.12
N ASP A 289 -16.96 -14.83 6.16
CA ASP A 289 -18.13 -14.97 5.31
C ASP A 289 -19.19 -13.88 5.61
N LEU A 290 -19.38 -13.54 6.89
CA LEU A 290 -20.25 -12.44 7.26
C LEU A 290 -19.74 -11.11 6.69
N ALA A 291 -18.44 -10.83 6.80
CA ALA A 291 -17.85 -9.61 6.26
C ALA A 291 -18.15 -9.45 4.76
N LEU A 292 -17.95 -10.52 3.96
CA LEU A 292 -18.26 -10.52 2.53
C LEU A 292 -19.76 -10.33 2.25
N GLN A 293 -20.63 -10.84 3.11
CA GLN A 293 -22.09 -10.70 2.95
C GLN A 293 -22.58 -9.29 3.23
N VAL A 294 -21.99 -8.59 4.22
CA VAL A 294 -22.47 -7.28 4.66
C VAL A 294 -21.70 -6.12 4.03
N ALA A 295 -20.48 -6.36 3.53
CA ALA A 295 -19.69 -5.37 2.80
C ALA A 295 -20.32 -5.09 1.44
N LYS A 296 -21.09 -4.01 1.35
CA LYS A 296 -21.82 -3.59 0.13
C LYS A 296 -21.59 -2.10 -0.12
N PRO A 297 -21.72 -1.64 -1.37
CA PRO A 297 -21.68 -0.22 -1.68
C PRO A 297 -22.59 0.60 -0.77
N GLY A 298 -22.06 1.68 -0.19
CA GLY A 298 -22.77 2.57 0.72
C GLY A 298 -22.75 2.15 2.20
N VAL A 299 -22.29 0.93 2.54
CA VAL A 299 -22.10 0.51 3.93
C VAL A 299 -20.79 1.07 4.47
N ARG A 300 -20.80 1.64 5.66
CA ARG A 300 -19.55 2.08 6.32
C ARG A 300 -18.75 0.85 6.75
N TYR A 301 -17.44 0.89 6.53
CA TYR A 301 -16.55 -0.20 6.90
C TYR A 301 -16.57 -0.49 8.42
N LEU A 302 -16.74 0.56 9.24
CA LEU A 302 -16.96 0.42 10.69
C LEU A 302 -18.16 -0.48 11.01
N ASP A 303 -19.27 -0.35 10.29
CA ASP A 303 -20.47 -1.17 10.52
C ASP A 303 -20.22 -2.64 10.17
N VAL A 304 -19.41 -2.90 9.13
CA VAL A 304 -18.95 -4.26 8.79
C VAL A 304 -18.08 -4.82 9.91
N HIS A 305 -17.12 -4.05 10.41
CA HIS A 305 -16.24 -4.44 11.51
C HIS A 305 -17.06 -4.78 12.79
N LEU A 306 -17.97 -3.91 13.17
CA LEU A 306 -18.81 -4.13 14.36
C LEU A 306 -19.72 -5.34 14.22
N ALA A 307 -20.25 -5.61 13.03
CA ALA A 307 -21.03 -6.82 12.77
C ALA A 307 -20.19 -8.10 12.98
N VAL A 308 -18.94 -8.09 12.49
CA VAL A 308 -17.99 -9.18 12.69
C VAL A 308 -17.62 -9.34 14.16
N CYS A 309 -17.33 -8.24 14.87
CA CYS A 309 -17.03 -8.27 16.31
C CYS A 309 -18.20 -8.86 17.13
N ARG A 310 -19.44 -8.54 16.74
CA ARG A 310 -20.64 -9.08 17.37
C ARG A 310 -20.75 -10.59 17.16
N LEU A 311 -20.63 -11.09 15.94
CA LEU A 311 -20.65 -12.52 15.63
C LEU A 311 -19.54 -13.26 16.37
N MET A 312 -18.32 -12.75 16.34
CA MET A 312 -17.17 -13.34 17.03
C MET A 312 -17.43 -13.44 18.55
N THR A 313 -17.94 -12.37 19.16
CA THR A 313 -18.30 -12.34 20.60
C THR A 313 -19.35 -13.38 20.94
N GLU A 314 -20.39 -13.51 20.11
CA GLU A 314 -21.44 -14.54 20.26
C GLU A 314 -20.86 -15.95 20.24
N ARG A 315 -20.03 -16.26 19.23
CA ARG A 315 -19.40 -17.58 19.06
C ARG A 315 -18.39 -17.90 20.19
N LEU A 316 -17.57 -16.94 20.57
CA LEU A 316 -16.64 -17.09 21.71
C LEU A 316 -17.36 -17.27 23.02
N LYS A 317 -18.50 -16.60 23.23
CA LYS A 317 -19.36 -16.81 24.41
C LYS A 317 -19.95 -18.23 24.43
N ALA A 318 -20.38 -18.76 23.28
CA ALA A 318 -20.87 -20.15 23.17
C ALA A 318 -19.79 -21.19 23.54
N LEU A 319 -18.50 -20.88 23.30
CA LEU A 319 -17.37 -21.70 23.73
C LEU A 319 -16.95 -21.45 25.20
N GLY A 320 -17.61 -20.56 25.91
CA GLY A 320 -17.30 -20.20 27.31
C GLY A 320 -16.05 -19.30 27.45
N LEU A 321 -15.55 -18.73 26.36
CA LEU A 321 -14.37 -17.83 26.35
C LEU A 321 -14.75 -16.36 26.63
N MET A 322 -16.01 -16.01 26.51
CA MET A 322 -16.57 -14.69 26.85
C MET A 322 -17.81 -14.82 27.72
N LYS A 323 -18.21 -13.74 28.39
CA LYS A 323 -19.34 -13.66 29.30
C LYS A 323 -20.13 -12.38 29.08
N GLY A 324 -21.33 -12.29 29.71
CA GLY A 324 -22.14 -11.10 29.70
C GLY A 324 -23.06 -10.95 28.49
N ASP A 325 -23.66 -9.79 28.35
CA ASP A 325 -24.40 -9.43 27.14
C ASP A 325 -23.47 -9.17 25.97
N ILE A 326 -23.91 -9.55 24.77
CA ILE A 326 -23.05 -9.49 23.56
C ILE A 326 -22.86 -8.03 23.12
N ASP A 327 -23.94 -7.25 23.12
CA ASP A 327 -23.88 -5.87 22.63
C ASP A 327 -23.12 -4.98 23.64
N GLU A 328 -23.29 -5.22 24.94
CA GLU A 328 -22.50 -4.54 25.98
C GLU A 328 -21.02 -4.92 25.90
N ALA A 329 -20.69 -6.19 25.64
CA ALA A 329 -19.30 -6.64 25.47
C ALA A 329 -18.63 -6.00 24.25
N VAL A 330 -19.33 -5.89 23.14
CA VAL A 330 -18.80 -5.20 21.93
C VAL A 330 -18.65 -3.71 22.18
N ALA A 331 -19.65 -3.05 22.79
CA ALA A 331 -19.57 -1.62 23.13
C ALA A 331 -18.43 -1.30 24.10
N ALA A 332 -18.13 -2.22 25.04
CA ALA A 332 -17.00 -2.10 25.97
C ALA A 332 -15.64 -2.48 25.35
N GLY A 333 -15.60 -2.90 24.09
CA GLY A 333 -14.37 -3.32 23.41
C GLY A 333 -13.81 -4.67 23.88
N ALA A 334 -14.59 -5.52 24.56
CA ALA A 334 -14.10 -6.80 25.09
C ALA A 334 -13.64 -7.77 24.00
N HIS A 335 -14.19 -7.65 22.78
CA HIS A 335 -13.76 -8.40 21.61
C HIS A 335 -12.29 -8.15 21.23
N ALA A 336 -11.73 -6.98 21.58
CA ALA A 336 -10.35 -6.62 21.26
C ALA A 336 -9.30 -7.52 21.94
N LEU A 337 -9.67 -8.30 22.95
CA LEU A 337 -8.81 -9.35 23.51
C LEU A 337 -8.47 -10.44 22.47
N PHE A 338 -9.37 -10.67 21.51
CA PHE A 338 -9.23 -11.71 20.48
C PHE A 338 -8.96 -11.13 19.09
N LEU A 339 -9.44 -9.92 18.81
CA LEU A 339 -9.21 -9.15 17.58
C LEU A 339 -8.78 -7.73 17.96
N PRO A 340 -7.47 -7.51 18.24
CA PRO A 340 -6.97 -6.23 18.74
C PRO A 340 -6.72 -5.18 17.63
N HIS A 341 -7.11 -5.46 16.40
CA HIS A 341 -6.93 -4.61 15.21
C HIS A 341 -8.20 -4.49 14.39
N GLY A 342 -8.19 -3.64 13.37
CA GLY A 342 -9.29 -3.50 12.41
C GLY A 342 -9.51 -4.76 11.58
N LEU A 343 -10.69 -4.85 10.97
CA LEU A 343 -11.04 -5.96 10.07
C LEU A 343 -10.18 -5.97 8.81
N GLY A 344 -9.76 -4.78 8.33
CA GLY A 344 -8.95 -4.61 7.14
C GLY A 344 -8.72 -3.13 6.86
N HIS A 345 -8.18 -2.82 5.71
CA HIS A 345 -7.77 -1.48 5.28
C HIS A 345 -7.95 -1.32 3.77
N ALA A 346 -7.82 -0.08 3.27
CA ALA A 346 -7.77 0.17 1.84
C ALA A 346 -6.52 -0.48 1.23
N MET A 347 -6.64 -1.04 0.04
CA MET A 347 -5.56 -1.67 -0.72
C MET A 347 -5.55 -1.14 -2.15
N GLY A 348 -4.36 -1.00 -2.72
CA GLY A 348 -4.18 -0.48 -4.08
C GLY A 348 -2.74 -0.61 -4.54
N MET A 349 -2.14 0.51 -4.94
CA MET A 349 -0.71 0.58 -5.26
C MET A 349 0.18 0.54 -4.00
N ASP A 350 -0.39 0.80 -2.83
CA ASP A 350 0.24 0.52 -1.55
C ASP A 350 -0.59 -0.55 -0.83
N VAL A 351 0.03 -1.41 -0.04
CA VAL A 351 -0.70 -2.43 0.73
C VAL A 351 -1.67 -1.80 1.71
N HIS A 352 -1.24 -0.78 2.44
CA HIS A 352 -2.08 0.18 3.17
C HIS A 352 -2.24 1.44 2.31
N ASP A 353 -3.21 1.41 1.40
CA ASP A 353 -3.28 2.39 0.31
C ASP A 353 -3.43 3.81 0.82
N MET A 354 -2.48 4.66 0.43
CA MET A 354 -2.42 6.10 0.74
C MET A 354 -2.31 6.49 2.22
N GLU A 355 -2.07 5.57 3.15
CA GLU A 355 -1.94 5.91 4.59
C GLU A 355 -0.76 6.85 4.87
N ALA A 356 0.27 6.86 4.01
CA ALA A 356 1.36 7.83 4.08
C ALA A 356 0.89 9.29 3.94
N LEU A 357 -0.24 9.52 3.26
CA LEU A 357 -0.86 10.85 3.14
C LEU A 357 -1.57 11.31 4.44
N GLY A 358 -1.71 10.42 5.40
CA GLY A 358 -2.38 10.63 6.69
C GLY A 358 -3.62 9.76 6.83
N GLN A 359 -3.67 8.96 7.88
CA GLN A 359 -4.75 8.00 8.10
C GLN A 359 -6.15 8.65 8.11
N ILE A 360 -6.26 9.84 8.70
CA ILE A 360 -7.53 10.60 8.72
C ILE A 360 -8.04 10.93 7.32
N ASN A 361 -7.13 11.15 6.36
CA ASN A 361 -7.49 11.51 4.98
C ASN A 361 -8.00 10.30 4.18
N VAL A 362 -7.70 9.09 4.63
CA VAL A 362 -8.15 7.84 4.01
C VAL A 362 -9.27 7.16 4.78
N GLY A 363 -9.95 7.90 5.67
CA GLY A 363 -11.18 7.46 6.32
C GLY A 363 -11.01 6.91 7.74
N TYR A 364 -9.82 6.99 8.35
CA TYR A 364 -9.66 6.70 9.77
C TYR A 364 -10.20 7.85 10.62
N ASP A 365 -10.75 7.52 11.78
CA ASP A 365 -11.23 8.51 12.73
C ASP A 365 -10.05 9.09 13.55
N ALA A 366 -10.07 10.41 13.81
CA ALA A 366 -9.08 11.06 14.63
C ALA A 366 -9.15 10.66 16.13
N VAL A 367 -10.26 10.13 16.58
CA VAL A 367 -10.55 9.82 18.01
C VAL A 367 -10.48 8.32 18.27
N THR A 368 -10.79 7.50 17.29
CA THR A 368 -10.84 6.03 17.41
C THR A 368 -9.47 5.44 17.09
N PRO A 369 -8.94 4.47 17.84
CA PRO A 369 -7.68 3.81 17.52
C PRO A 369 -7.64 3.27 16.08
N VAL A 370 -6.45 3.14 15.51
CA VAL A 370 -6.09 2.73 14.13
C VAL A 370 -6.92 1.59 13.54
N SER A 371 -7.59 0.81 14.38
CA SER A 371 -8.38 -0.36 14.01
C SER A 371 -9.79 -0.07 13.46
N TYR A 372 -10.26 1.17 13.42
CA TYR A 372 -11.64 1.47 13.02
C TYR A 372 -11.67 2.51 11.91
N THR A 373 -12.02 2.09 10.70
CA THR A 373 -12.17 2.98 9.55
C THR A 373 -13.61 3.42 9.36
N HIS A 374 -13.82 4.72 9.09
CA HIS A 374 -15.12 5.28 8.71
C HIS A 374 -15.40 5.24 7.20
N LEU A 375 -14.58 4.50 6.44
CA LEU A 375 -14.77 4.38 4.99
C LEU A 375 -16.20 3.89 4.68
N THR A 376 -16.89 4.66 3.86
CA THR A 376 -18.09 4.18 3.20
C THR A 376 -17.67 3.47 1.93
N LEU A 377 -18.03 2.20 1.78
CA LEU A 377 -17.70 1.44 0.59
C LEU A 377 -18.29 2.13 -0.64
N PRO A 378 -17.48 2.46 -1.66
CA PRO A 378 -17.98 3.12 -2.86
C PRO A 378 -18.91 2.21 -3.65
N THR A 379 -19.83 2.80 -4.40
CA THR A 379 -20.88 2.11 -5.15
C THR A 379 -20.33 1.19 -6.26
N ILE A 380 -19.06 1.28 -6.59
CA ILE A 380 -18.42 0.62 -7.74
C ILE A 380 -17.24 -0.29 -7.34
N CYS A 381 -16.91 -0.47 -6.06
CA CYS A 381 -15.91 -1.46 -5.67
C CYS A 381 -16.53 -2.85 -5.62
N SER A 382 -16.06 -3.72 -6.50
CA SER A 382 -16.09 -5.17 -6.23
C SER A 382 -15.11 -5.45 -5.09
N VAL A 383 -15.60 -5.98 -4.00
CA VAL A 383 -14.79 -6.52 -2.89
C VAL A 383 -14.18 -7.84 -3.33
#